data_66cdc30bde34f372835f150504dccc85
#
_entry.id   66cdc30bde34f372835f150504dccc85
#
_cell.length_a   1.000
_cell.length_b   1.000
_cell.length_c   1.000
_cell.angle_alpha   90.00
_cell.angle_beta   90.00
_cell.angle_gamma   90.00
#
_symmetry.space_group_name_H-M   'P 1'
#
loop_
_entity.id
_entity.type
_entity.pdbx_description
1 polymer ?
#
loop_
_entity_poly.entity_id
_entity_poly.type
_entity_poly.pdbx_seq_one_letter_code
_entity_poly.pdbx_strand_id
1 'polypeptide(L)'
;ESGNGNDFSNNGTVTQTTDSPTTNVTVLSPNRNSVCVGTLSNGNRTVVTGSSQYGPIWTEMALSSGKWYWEGVWTAGTSSVVSMFGITTGKATSTTQQLGYLPDDVGLYSSTGKTYTNNVAAASAIGTYALDDVMGIALDMDAKTVKFYKNNSLLGTVTLPSNDPYYPAFADWDGGGTATWITRFASADWSYSAPTDHLAVTQDNLAGTEQFISAFSWIKNRDATLLTLKLQMLIQFKDFLKLEFKLVMMLKSTQLMRATYSGTG
;
A
#
# COMPACT_ATOMS: atom_id res chain seq x y z
N GLU A 1 -4.50 23.53 -19.42
CA GLU A 1 -4.00 24.84 -19.93
C GLU A 1 -3.98 25.83 -18.77
N SER A 2 -2.83 26.51 -18.60
CA SER A 2 -2.63 27.43 -17.47
C SER A 2 -3.40 28.75 -17.60
N GLY A 3 -3.93 29.04 -18.80
CA GLY A 3 -4.63 30.28 -19.12
C GLY A 3 -3.75 31.54 -19.14
N ASN A 4 -2.44 31.41 -18.94
CA ASN A 4 -1.49 32.55 -18.89
C ASN A 4 -0.54 32.60 -20.08
N GLY A 5 -0.78 31.80 -21.13
CA GLY A 5 -0.01 31.81 -22.38
C GLY A 5 1.37 31.14 -22.31
N ASN A 6 1.66 30.40 -21.22
CA ASN A 6 2.90 29.63 -21.05
C ASN A 6 2.69 28.14 -21.39
N ASP A 7 1.87 27.85 -22.39
CA ASP A 7 1.59 26.49 -22.79
C ASP A 7 2.74 25.89 -23.59
N PHE A 8 3.14 24.68 -23.26
CA PHE A 8 4.13 23.93 -24.02
C PHE A 8 3.55 23.47 -25.36
N SER A 9 4.25 23.72 -26.44
CA SER A 9 3.90 23.12 -27.73
C SER A 9 4.21 21.64 -27.70
N ASN A 10 3.19 20.80 -27.91
CA ASN A 10 3.35 19.36 -27.97
C ASN A 10 3.95 18.94 -29.32
N ASN A 11 5.24 18.65 -29.34
CA ASN A 11 5.98 18.15 -30.50
C ASN A 11 6.12 16.63 -30.43
N GLY A 12 5.04 15.90 -30.66
CA GLY A 12 5.05 14.44 -30.70
C GLY A 12 3.74 13.84 -30.17
N THR A 13 3.72 12.52 -30.09
CA THR A 13 2.58 11.76 -29.54
C THR A 13 2.65 11.76 -28.00
N VAL A 14 2.32 12.88 -27.36
CA VAL A 14 2.20 12.96 -25.91
C VAL A 14 0.73 12.82 -25.55
N THR A 15 0.38 11.74 -24.85
CA THR A 15 -0.97 11.58 -24.30
C THR A 15 -1.02 12.33 -22.97
N GLN A 16 -1.84 13.36 -22.90
CA GLN A 16 -2.11 14.06 -21.66
C GLN A 16 -2.98 13.15 -20.77
N THR A 17 -2.45 12.76 -19.62
CA THR A 17 -3.22 12.07 -18.60
C THR A 17 -3.69 13.06 -17.54
N THR A 18 -4.91 12.88 -17.04
CA THR A 18 -5.41 13.63 -15.89
C THR A 18 -4.74 13.09 -14.63
N ASP A 19 -3.54 13.59 -14.34
CA ASP A 19 -2.92 13.40 -13.02
C ASP A 19 -3.19 14.66 -12.20
N SER A 20 -3.72 14.49 -11.01
CA SER A 20 -3.95 15.57 -10.06
C SER A 20 -3.24 15.24 -8.75
N PRO A 21 -2.84 16.23 -7.94
CA PRO A 21 -2.21 15.98 -6.64
C PRO A 21 -3.04 15.10 -5.71
N THR A 22 -4.36 15.06 -5.88
CA THR A 22 -5.29 14.27 -5.07
C THR A 22 -5.43 12.82 -5.54
N THR A 23 -5.18 12.54 -6.81
CA THR A 23 -5.26 11.18 -7.39
C THR A 23 -3.88 10.58 -7.66
N ASN A 24 -2.83 11.21 -7.17
CA ASN A 24 -1.46 10.78 -7.40
C ASN A 24 -1.23 9.36 -6.87
N VAL A 25 -0.84 8.48 -7.78
CA VAL A 25 -0.54 7.07 -7.48
C VAL A 25 0.91 6.97 -7.05
N THR A 26 1.20 6.16 -6.04
CA THR A 26 2.59 5.91 -5.66
C THR A 26 3.38 5.31 -6.83
N VAL A 27 4.66 5.62 -6.87
CA VAL A 27 5.62 5.08 -7.83
C VAL A 27 6.87 4.61 -7.10
N LEU A 28 7.71 3.84 -7.77
CA LEU A 28 9.01 3.43 -7.23
C LEU A 28 9.92 4.66 -7.10
N SER A 29 10.65 4.76 -6.00
CA SER A 29 11.46 5.93 -5.68
C SER A 29 12.77 5.97 -6.45
N PRO A 30 13.00 6.99 -7.29
CA PRO A 30 14.28 7.18 -7.95
C PRO A 30 15.39 7.63 -6.97
N ASN A 31 15.03 8.12 -5.80
CA ASN A 31 15.96 8.67 -4.80
C ASN A 31 16.65 7.59 -3.96
N ARG A 32 16.32 6.30 -4.16
CA ARG A 32 16.85 5.16 -3.40
C ARG A 32 18.03 4.45 -4.12
N ASN A 33 18.55 5.05 -5.19
CA ASN A 33 19.58 4.45 -6.04
C ASN A 33 20.92 4.12 -5.34
N SER A 34 21.17 4.67 -4.16
CA SER A 34 22.34 4.28 -3.37
C SER A 34 22.24 2.88 -2.77
N VAL A 35 21.05 2.34 -2.70
CA VAL A 35 20.74 1.03 -2.11
C VAL A 35 20.18 0.06 -3.13
N CYS A 36 19.34 0.54 -4.03
CA CYS A 36 18.81 -0.22 -5.14
C CYS A 36 19.41 0.26 -6.45
N VAL A 37 20.16 -0.61 -7.08
CA VAL A 37 20.65 -0.36 -8.43
C VAL A 37 19.67 -0.96 -9.42
N GLY A 38 18.68 -0.19 -9.80
CA GLY A 38 17.70 -0.56 -10.80
C GLY A 38 17.46 0.58 -11.78
N THR A 39 17.07 0.24 -13.01
CA THR A 39 16.63 1.20 -14.02
C THR A 39 15.11 1.32 -13.97
N LEU A 40 14.62 2.54 -13.73
CA LEU A 40 13.21 2.87 -13.71
C LEU A 40 12.73 3.38 -15.06
N SER A 41 11.52 3.05 -15.45
CA SER A 41 10.84 3.52 -16.67
C SER A 41 9.32 3.59 -16.47
N ASN A 42 8.58 4.00 -17.49
CA ASN A 42 7.12 4.14 -17.45
C ASN A 42 6.62 4.97 -16.26
N GLY A 43 7.21 6.15 -16.04
CA GLY A 43 6.87 6.98 -14.89
C GLY A 43 7.19 6.30 -13.56
N ASN A 44 8.30 5.56 -13.47
CA ASN A 44 8.75 4.80 -12.32
C ASN A 44 7.80 3.66 -11.90
N ARG A 45 7.03 3.12 -12.83
CA ARG A 45 6.15 1.95 -12.61
C ARG A 45 6.75 0.65 -13.13
N THR A 46 7.86 0.73 -13.84
CA THR A 46 8.62 -0.43 -14.27
C THR A 46 10.03 -0.33 -13.73
N VAL A 47 10.55 -1.41 -13.19
CA VAL A 47 11.94 -1.52 -12.75
C VAL A 47 12.60 -2.72 -13.39
N VAL A 48 13.83 -2.51 -13.88
CA VAL A 48 14.80 -3.56 -14.16
C VAL A 48 15.80 -3.52 -13.03
N THR A 49 15.86 -4.57 -12.21
CA THR A 49 16.80 -4.65 -11.08
C THR A 49 18.25 -4.71 -11.56
N GLY A 50 19.20 -4.30 -10.72
CA GLY A 50 20.60 -4.30 -11.09
C GLY A 50 21.21 -5.70 -11.04
N SER A 51 22.08 -6.05 -11.97
CA SER A 51 22.87 -7.27 -11.91
C SER A 51 23.91 -7.17 -10.79
N SER A 52 24.13 -8.26 -10.05
CA SER A 52 25.12 -8.36 -8.96
C SER A 52 24.85 -7.48 -7.74
N GLN A 53 23.63 -6.97 -7.60
CA GLN A 53 23.22 -6.14 -6.47
C GLN A 53 21.77 -6.50 -6.08
N TYR A 54 21.52 -6.67 -4.79
CA TYR A 54 20.29 -7.28 -4.28
C TYR A 54 19.37 -6.29 -3.55
N GLY A 55 19.80 -5.03 -3.41
CA GLY A 55 19.08 -4.03 -2.64
C GLY A 55 17.66 -3.82 -3.17
N PRO A 56 16.67 -3.76 -2.29
CA PRO A 56 15.29 -3.56 -2.71
C PRO A 56 15.07 -2.16 -3.27
N ILE A 57 14.22 -2.06 -4.27
CA ILE A 57 13.58 -0.82 -4.64
C ILE A 57 12.20 -0.76 -4.02
N TRP A 58 11.82 0.41 -3.51
CA TRP A 58 10.53 0.61 -2.87
C TRP A 58 9.88 1.92 -3.28
N THR A 59 8.63 2.09 -2.92
CA THR A 59 7.81 3.25 -3.31
C THR A 59 8.17 4.51 -2.53
N GLU A 60 7.64 5.66 -2.99
CA GLU A 60 7.74 6.95 -2.28
C GLU A 60 6.78 7.02 -1.09
N MET A 61 5.62 6.39 -1.17
CA MET A 61 4.58 6.47 -0.13
C MET A 61 4.77 5.38 0.92
N ALA A 62 4.83 5.81 2.20
CA ALA A 62 4.84 4.95 3.37
C ALA A 62 3.42 4.65 3.84
N LEU A 63 3.16 3.41 4.22
CA LEU A 63 1.87 2.91 4.69
C LEU A 63 1.95 2.67 6.20
N SER A 64 1.37 3.57 7.00
CA SER A 64 1.44 3.53 8.48
C SER A 64 0.18 3.00 9.15
N SER A 65 -0.96 3.00 8.46
CA SER A 65 -2.26 2.58 8.97
C SER A 65 -3.17 2.14 7.83
N GLY A 66 -4.29 1.47 8.12
CA GLY A 66 -5.29 1.05 7.14
C GLY A 66 -4.92 -0.21 6.37
N LYS A 67 -5.68 -0.48 5.30
CA LYS A 67 -5.57 -1.69 4.49
C LYS A 67 -5.29 -1.33 3.04
N TRP A 68 -4.26 -1.93 2.49
CA TRP A 68 -3.69 -1.58 1.20
C TRP A 68 -3.54 -2.78 0.29
N TYR A 69 -3.74 -2.58 -1.01
CA TYR A 69 -3.54 -3.62 -2.02
C TYR A 69 -2.80 -3.06 -3.22
N TRP A 70 -1.89 -3.85 -3.76
CA TRP A 70 -1.21 -3.59 -5.02
C TRP A 70 -0.82 -4.91 -5.68
N GLU A 71 -0.53 -4.82 -6.97
CA GLU A 71 -0.03 -5.93 -7.74
C GLU A 71 1.35 -5.63 -8.33
N GLY A 72 2.06 -6.69 -8.68
CA GLY A 72 3.26 -6.65 -9.47
C GLY A 72 3.31 -7.85 -10.42
N VAL A 73 3.88 -7.66 -11.59
CA VAL A 73 4.10 -8.73 -12.54
C VAL A 73 5.59 -8.81 -12.86
N TRP A 74 6.19 -9.96 -12.66
CA TRP A 74 7.56 -10.23 -13.05
C TRP A 74 7.57 -10.67 -14.52
N THR A 75 7.95 -9.76 -15.44
CA THR A 75 7.75 -9.93 -16.88
C THR A 75 8.99 -10.37 -17.65
N ALA A 76 10.17 -10.19 -17.10
CA ALA A 76 11.44 -10.62 -17.70
C ALA A 76 12.50 -10.83 -16.64
N GLY A 77 13.48 -11.66 -16.96
CA GLY A 77 14.63 -11.96 -16.12
C GLY A 77 15.42 -13.12 -16.67
N THR A 78 16.62 -13.34 -16.14
CA THR A 78 17.41 -14.54 -16.47
C THR A 78 16.90 -15.73 -15.65
N SER A 79 17.06 -16.94 -16.15
CA SER A 79 16.55 -18.18 -15.52
C SER A 79 17.16 -18.49 -14.14
N SER A 80 18.25 -17.84 -13.79
CA SER A 80 18.92 -17.98 -12.48
C SER A 80 18.42 -16.97 -11.43
N VAL A 81 17.66 -15.95 -11.83
CA VAL A 81 17.21 -14.89 -10.93
C VAL A 81 16.19 -15.39 -9.93
N VAL A 82 16.45 -15.12 -8.66
CA VAL A 82 15.46 -15.23 -7.59
C VAL A 82 14.77 -13.89 -7.42
N SER A 83 13.63 -13.75 -8.07
CA SER A 83 12.82 -12.54 -7.94
C SER A 83 12.19 -12.45 -6.55
N MET A 84 12.10 -11.25 -5.99
CA MET A 84 11.57 -10.99 -4.66
C MET A 84 10.50 -9.92 -4.69
N PHE A 85 9.40 -10.20 -4.00
CA PHE A 85 8.23 -9.35 -3.88
C PHE A 85 7.80 -9.24 -2.42
N GLY A 86 7.56 -8.02 -1.91
CA GLY A 86 7.23 -7.87 -0.51
C GLY A 86 7.10 -6.43 -0.02
N ILE A 87 7.48 -6.24 1.23
CA ILE A 87 7.42 -4.96 1.95
C ILE A 87 8.71 -4.70 2.72
N THR A 88 9.07 -3.43 2.83
CA THR A 88 10.25 -2.97 3.60
C THR A 88 9.90 -1.74 4.44
N THR A 89 10.61 -1.53 5.52
CA THR A 89 10.57 -0.27 6.29
C THR A 89 11.51 0.79 5.72
N GLY A 90 12.20 0.51 4.61
CA GLY A 90 13.08 1.45 3.92
C GLY A 90 14.40 1.73 4.65
N LYS A 91 14.82 0.86 5.54
CA LYS A 91 16.05 1.01 6.35
C LYS A 91 17.29 0.39 5.72
N ALA A 92 17.19 -0.21 4.53
CA ALA A 92 18.35 -0.78 3.85
C ALA A 92 19.39 0.30 3.55
N THR A 93 20.65 0.01 3.82
CA THR A 93 21.81 0.94 3.69
C THR A 93 22.87 0.42 2.74
N SER A 94 22.69 -0.79 2.20
CA SER A 94 23.65 -1.45 1.31
C SER A 94 22.94 -2.17 0.18
N THR A 95 23.54 -2.17 -0.99
CA THR A 95 23.10 -2.93 -2.17
C THR A 95 23.16 -4.46 -2.01
N THR A 96 23.74 -4.95 -0.90
CA THR A 96 23.80 -6.37 -0.57
C THR A 96 22.74 -6.82 0.43
N GLN A 97 21.88 -5.89 0.88
CA GLN A 97 20.76 -6.18 1.78
C GLN A 97 19.51 -6.45 0.96
N GLN A 98 19.29 -7.70 0.57
CA GLN A 98 18.12 -8.11 -0.19
C GLN A 98 16.81 -7.90 0.60
N LEU A 99 15.68 -7.93 -0.08
CA LEU A 99 14.37 -7.84 0.56
C LEU A 99 14.15 -9.01 1.54
N GLY A 100 13.88 -8.71 2.81
CA GLY A 100 13.82 -9.68 3.90
C GLY A 100 15.16 -9.88 4.63
N TYR A 101 16.20 -9.10 4.29
CA TYR A 101 17.47 -9.12 5.00
C TYR A 101 17.37 -8.46 6.38
N LEU A 102 16.66 -7.35 6.46
CA LEU A 102 16.48 -6.60 7.70
C LEU A 102 15.39 -7.23 8.59
N PRO A 103 15.44 -7.01 9.92
CA PRO A 103 14.47 -7.59 10.85
C PRO A 103 13.04 -7.14 10.61
N ASP A 104 12.86 -5.99 9.97
CA ASP A 104 11.56 -5.38 9.73
C ASP A 104 11.02 -5.64 8.30
N ASP A 105 11.80 -6.28 7.43
CA ASP A 105 11.38 -6.59 6.06
C ASP A 105 10.60 -7.90 5.98
N VAL A 106 9.73 -8.02 4.98
CA VAL A 106 9.12 -9.30 4.58
C VAL A 106 9.24 -9.45 3.07
N GLY A 107 10.06 -10.38 2.62
CA GLY A 107 10.26 -10.69 1.20
C GLY A 107 9.86 -12.11 0.85
N LEU A 108 8.99 -12.31 -0.15
CA LEU A 108 8.67 -13.62 -0.72
C LEU A 108 9.63 -13.92 -1.87
N TYR A 109 10.32 -15.03 -1.81
CA TYR A 109 11.29 -15.49 -2.83
C TYR A 109 10.62 -16.40 -3.83
N SER A 110 10.77 -16.10 -5.12
CA SER A 110 10.15 -16.83 -6.22
C SER A 110 10.53 -18.31 -6.24
N SER A 111 11.83 -18.63 -6.06
CA SER A 111 12.37 -19.98 -6.21
C SER A 111 12.04 -20.92 -5.06
N THR A 112 12.01 -20.41 -3.83
CA THR A 112 11.77 -21.22 -2.63
C THR A 112 10.32 -21.20 -2.17
N GLY A 113 9.55 -20.17 -2.60
CA GLY A 113 8.21 -19.92 -2.08
C GLY A 113 8.16 -19.59 -0.59
N LYS A 114 9.32 -19.30 0.02
CA LYS A 114 9.41 -18.93 1.42
C LYS A 114 9.47 -17.42 1.59
N THR A 115 8.93 -16.95 2.67
CA THR A 115 9.16 -15.57 3.12
C THR A 115 10.44 -15.49 3.93
N TYR A 116 11.11 -14.35 3.83
CA TYR A 116 12.32 -14.03 4.59
C TYR A 116 12.11 -12.78 5.42
N THR A 117 12.61 -12.81 6.63
CA THR A 117 12.67 -11.70 7.58
C THR A 117 13.95 -11.86 8.40
N ASN A 118 14.68 -10.76 8.64
CA ASN A 118 15.95 -10.80 9.39
C ASN A 118 16.95 -11.81 8.79
N ASN A 119 17.01 -11.89 7.48
CA ASN A 119 17.82 -12.84 6.72
C ASN A 119 17.55 -14.32 7.05
N VAL A 120 16.39 -14.63 7.61
CA VAL A 120 15.97 -15.98 7.99
C VAL A 120 14.75 -16.39 7.16
N ALA A 121 14.85 -17.54 6.51
CA ALA A 121 13.74 -18.13 5.80
C ALA A 121 12.67 -18.65 6.76
N ALA A 122 11.39 -18.45 6.42
CA ALA A 122 10.30 -19.11 7.12
C ALA A 122 10.46 -20.64 7.07
N ALA A 123 9.97 -21.33 8.10
CA ALA A 123 10.08 -22.78 8.19
C ALA A 123 9.40 -23.48 7.00
N SER A 124 8.23 -23.00 6.60
CA SER A 124 7.45 -23.54 5.48
C SER A 124 7.34 -22.54 4.33
N ALA A 125 7.33 -23.04 3.11
CA ALA A 125 6.99 -22.27 1.92
C ALA A 125 5.48 -21.97 1.92
N ILE A 126 5.12 -20.76 1.44
CA ILE A 126 3.72 -20.40 1.19
C ILE A 126 3.33 -20.59 -0.29
N GLY A 127 4.30 -20.59 -1.20
CA GLY A 127 4.10 -20.85 -2.63
C GLY A 127 5.12 -20.12 -3.50
N THR A 128 5.59 -20.80 -4.53
CA THR A 128 6.49 -20.26 -5.55
C THR A 128 5.73 -19.45 -6.59
N TYR A 129 6.44 -18.55 -7.28
CA TYR A 129 5.91 -17.83 -8.44
C TYR A 129 6.97 -17.75 -9.55
N ALA A 130 6.53 -17.49 -10.75
CA ALA A 130 7.35 -17.48 -11.96
C ALA A 130 7.06 -16.24 -12.83
N LEU A 131 7.72 -16.16 -13.97
CA LEU A 131 7.46 -15.14 -14.99
C LEU A 131 5.96 -15.11 -15.36
N ASP A 132 5.45 -13.93 -15.56
CA ASP A 132 4.08 -13.60 -15.94
C ASP A 132 3.01 -13.94 -14.89
N ASP A 133 3.37 -14.49 -13.74
CA ASP A 133 2.44 -14.56 -12.61
C ASP A 133 2.11 -13.15 -12.10
N VAL A 134 0.83 -12.90 -11.89
CA VAL A 134 0.37 -11.68 -11.22
C VAL A 134 0.46 -11.90 -9.71
N MET A 135 1.37 -11.19 -9.09
CA MET A 135 1.56 -11.23 -7.65
C MET A 135 0.79 -10.08 -6.98
N GLY A 136 -0.01 -10.39 -5.98
CA GLY A 136 -0.74 -9.40 -5.18
C GLY A 136 -0.27 -9.38 -3.73
N ILE A 137 -0.23 -8.20 -3.14
CA ILE A 137 -0.06 -8.03 -1.69
C ILE A 137 -1.27 -7.30 -1.13
N ALA A 138 -1.85 -7.87 -0.07
CA ALA A 138 -2.81 -7.21 0.80
C ALA A 138 -2.16 -6.97 2.16
N LEU A 139 -1.83 -5.72 2.44
CA LEU A 139 -1.24 -5.25 3.69
C LEU A 139 -2.34 -4.71 4.60
N ASP A 140 -2.46 -5.27 5.80
CA ASP A 140 -3.37 -4.78 6.83
C ASP A 140 -2.53 -4.28 8.03
N MET A 141 -2.37 -2.95 8.09
CA MET A 141 -1.59 -2.31 9.15
C MET A 141 -2.32 -2.34 10.50
N ASP A 142 -3.64 -2.49 10.50
CA ASP A 142 -4.44 -2.53 11.71
C ASP A 142 -4.39 -3.93 12.35
N ALA A 143 -4.51 -4.98 11.52
CA ALA A 143 -4.36 -6.37 11.95
C ALA A 143 -2.91 -6.85 12.04
N LYS A 144 -1.94 -6.01 11.61
CA LYS A 144 -0.50 -6.35 11.57
C LYS A 144 -0.21 -7.60 10.75
N THR A 145 -0.76 -7.68 9.55
CA THR A 145 -0.56 -8.81 8.64
C THR A 145 -0.31 -8.38 7.22
N VAL A 146 0.46 -9.18 6.50
CA VAL A 146 0.61 -9.10 5.05
C VAL A 146 0.23 -10.44 4.43
N LYS A 147 -0.62 -10.39 3.39
CA LYS A 147 -1.05 -11.56 2.62
C LYS A 147 -0.47 -11.50 1.23
N PHE A 148 0.03 -12.64 0.76
CA PHE A 148 0.56 -12.81 -0.58
C PHE A 148 -0.42 -13.59 -1.43
N TYR A 149 -0.66 -13.10 -2.64
CA TYR A 149 -1.53 -13.74 -3.64
C TYR A 149 -0.74 -14.01 -4.91
N LYS A 150 -1.07 -15.12 -5.57
CA LYS A 150 -0.61 -15.44 -6.92
C LYS A 150 -1.83 -15.71 -7.79
N ASN A 151 -1.99 -14.97 -8.88
CA ASN A 151 -3.11 -15.13 -9.82
C ASN A 151 -4.46 -15.20 -9.08
N ASN A 152 -4.69 -14.26 -8.15
CA ASN A 152 -5.87 -14.16 -7.28
C ASN A 152 -6.02 -15.26 -6.21
N SER A 153 -5.09 -16.20 -6.11
CA SER A 153 -5.12 -17.26 -5.10
C SER A 153 -4.24 -16.88 -3.91
N LEU A 154 -4.78 -16.94 -2.69
CA LEU A 154 -4.01 -16.70 -1.46
C LEU A 154 -2.92 -17.76 -1.31
N LEU A 155 -1.66 -17.33 -1.24
CA LEU A 155 -0.53 -18.19 -0.93
C LEU A 155 -0.37 -18.34 0.60
N GLY A 156 -0.40 -17.23 1.33
CA GLY A 156 -0.23 -17.26 2.78
C GLY A 156 -0.33 -15.88 3.41
N THR A 157 -0.33 -15.91 4.74
CA THR A 157 -0.39 -14.71 5.59
C THR A 157 0.83 -14.69 6.50
N VAL A 158 1.47 -13.54 6.62
CA VAL A 158 2.62 -13.30 7.50
C VAL A 158 2.29 -12.19 8.48
N THR A 159 2.62 -12.38 9.75
CA THR A 159 2.52 -11.31 10.76
C THR A 159 3.64 -10.30 10.53
N LEU A 160 3.32 -9.01 10.59
CA LEU A 160 4.31 -7.94 10.43
C LEU A 160 5.30 -7.98 11.60
N PRO A 161 6.61 -7.95 11.30
CA PRO A 161 7.64 -7.99 12.34
C PRO A 161 7.77 -6.69 13.13
N SER A 162 7.27 -5.57 12.59
CA SER A 162 7.39 -4.22 13.18
C SER A 162 6.08 -3.45 13.10
N ASN A 163 5.98 -2.38 13.87
CA ASN A 163 4.89 -1.39 13.79
C ASN A 163 5.28 -0.17 12.94
N ASP A 164 6.46 -0.17 12.36
CA ASP A 164 6.94 0.91 11.50
C ASP A 164 6.10 1.00 10.20
N PRO A 165 6.09 2.15 9.54
CA PRO A 165 5.50 2.28 8.22
C PRO A 165 6.19 1.37 7.21
N TYR A 166 5.41 0.76 6.33
CA TYR A 166 5.91 -0.11 5.27
C TYR A 166 5.77 0.52 3.89
N TYR A 167 6.66 0.14 3.02
CA TYR A 167 6.65 0.48 1.60
C TYR A 167 6.51 -0.79 0.76
N PRO A 168 5.68 -0.81 -0.29
CA PRO A 168 5.78 -1.82 -1.35
C PRO A 168 7.20 -1.93 -1.89
N ALA A 169 7.72 -3.15 -2.00
CA ALA A 169 9.12 -3.37 -2.37
C ALA A 169 9.31 -4.54 -3.33
N PHE A 170 10.30 -4.37 -4.21
CA PHE A 170 10.70 -5.33 -5.24
C PHE A 170 12.23 -5.47 -5.20
N ALA A 171 12.72 -6.67 -5.44
CA ALA A 171 14.14 -6.93 -5.50
C ALA A 171 14.44 -8.18 -6.33
N ASP A 172 15.70 -8.50 -6.48
CA ASP A 172 16.14 -9.82 -6.88
C ASP A 172 17.27 -10.30 -5.93
N TRP A 173 17.59 -11.55 -6.05
CA TRP A 173 18.74 -12.15 -5.38
C TRP A 173 19.42 -13.12 -6.33
N ASP A 174 20.31 -12.59 -7.15
CA ASP A 174 21.22 -13.41 -7.95
C ASP A 174 22.45 -12.60 -8.34
N GLY A 175 23.60 -13.22 -8.27
CA GLY A 175 24.90 -12.63 -8.54
C GLY A 175 25.20 -12.31 -10.00
N GLY A 176 24.24 -12.21 -10.89
CA GLY A 176 24.48 -11.94 -12.31
C GLY A 176 23.27 -11.71 -13.17
N GLY A 177 22.08 -11.79 -12.61
CA GLY A 177 20.83 -11.61 -13.35
C GLY A 177 20.14 -10.28 -13.08
N THR A 178 19.02 -10.08 -13.77
CA THR A 178 18.11 -8.95 -13.55
C THR A 178 16.68 -9.45 -13.56
N ALA A 179 15.80 -8.83 -12.79
CA ALA A 179 14.36 -9.04 -12.85
C ALA A 179 13.67 -7.76 -13.34
N THR A 180 12.71 -7.90 -14.24
CA THR A 180 11.87 -6.78 -14.67
C THR A 180 10.50 -6.91 -14.04
N TRP A 181 10.13 -5.91 -13.24
CA TRP A 181 8.82 -5.82 -12.62
C TRP A 181 8.00 -4.68 -13.21
N ILE A 182 6.73 -4.96 -13.53
CA ILE A 182 5.70 -3.95 -13.79
C ILE A 182 4.85 -3.86 -12.53
N THR A 183 4.77 -2.65 -11.95
CA THR A 183 4.03 -2.40 -10.71
C THR A 183 2.66 -1.80 -11.01
N ARG A 184 1.66 -2.16 -10.23
CA ARG A 184 0.25 -1.77 -10.40
C ARG A 184 -0.31 -1.30 -9.07
N PHE A 185 -0.17 -0.02 -8.81
CA PHE A 185 -0.59 0.59 -7.55
C PHE A 185 -1.98 1.22 -7.61
N ALA A 186 -2.44 1.61 -8.80
CA ALA A 186 -3.80 2.11 -9.02
C ALA A 186 -4.78 0.96 -9.22
N SER A 187 -6.00 1.08 -8.72
CA SER A 187 -7.05 0.08 -8.89
C SER A 187 -7.43 -0.18 -10.36
N ALA A 188 -7.26 0.84 -11.22
CA ALA A 188 -7.48 0.71 -12.66
C ALA A 188 -6.45 -0.19 -13.37
N ASP A 189 -5.27 -0.39 -12.76
CA ASP A 189 -4.18 -1.18 -13.33
C ASP A 189 -4.22 -2.65 -12.86
N TRP A 190 -5.06 -2.98 -11.87
CA TRP A 190 -5.10 -4.32 -11.29
C TRP A 190 -5.71 -5.36 -12.24
N SER A 191 -5.16 -6.55 -12.21
CA SER A 191 -5.72 -7.71 -12.90
C SER A 191 -6.88 -8.34 -12.12
N TYR A 192 -6.87 -8.17 -10.80
CA TYR A 192 -7.82 -8.82 -9.89
C TYR A 192 -8.41 -7.82 -8.92
N SER A 193 -9.58 -8.14 -8.37
CA SER A 193 -10.19 -7.34 -7.32
C SER A 193 -9.40 -7.45 -6.01
N ALA A 194 -9.16 -6.33 -5.37
CA ALA A 194 -8.57 -6.32 -4.04
C ALA A 194 -9.46 -7.07 -3.03
N PRO A 195 -8.88 -7.66 -1.98
CA PRO A 195 -9.67 -8.14 -0.84
C PRO A 195 -10.50 -7.01 -0.22
N THR A 196 -11.61 -7.37 0.43
CA THR A 196 -12.54 -6.41 1.04
C THR A 196 -11.80 -5.38 1.89
N ASP A 197 -12.21 -4.11 1.76
CA ASP A 197 -11.72 -2.95 2.50
C ASP A 197 -10.24 -2.55 2.20
N HIS A 198 -9.57 -3.21 1.24
CA HIS A 198 -8.23 -2.80 0.84
C HIS A 198 -8.27 -1.76 -0.28
N LEU A 199 -7.46 -0.73 -0.11
CA LEU A 199 -7.41 0.45 -0.97
C LEU A 199 -6.16 0.44 -1.86
N ALA A 200 -6.23 1.12 -2.99
CA ALA A 200 -5.08 1.39 -3.84
C ALA A 200 -4.11 2.35 -3.15
N VAL A 201 -2.81 2.22 -3.45
CA VAL A 201 -1.77 3.06 -2.85
C VAL A 201 -1.70 4.40 -3.58
N THR A 202 -2.61 5.29 -3.20
CA THR A 202 -2.75 6.65 -3.77
C THR A 202 -2.70 7.71 -2.68
N GLN A 203 -2.33 8.93 -3.06
CA GLN A 203 -2.29 10.08 -2.15
C GLN A 203 -3.67 10.35 -1.51
N ASP A 204 -4.73 10.19 -2.27
CA ASP A 204 -6.11 10.42 -1.83
C ASP A 204 -6.53 9.44 -0.73
N ASN A 205 -6.19 8.17 -0.90
CA ASN A 205 -6.47 7.14 0.09
C ASN A 205 -5.62 7.33 1.37
N LEU A 206 -4.36 7.77 1.24
CA LEU A 206 -3.51 8.12 2.39
C LEU A 206 -4.07 9.31 3.16
N ALA A 207 -4.41 10.39 2.45
CA ALA A 207 -5.00 11.58 3.07
C ALA A 207 -6.33 11.25 3.78
N GLY A 208 -7.14 10.35 3.21
CA GLY A 208 -8.38 9.87 3.81
C GLY A 208 -8.17 9.16 5.15
N THR A 209 -7.14 8.33 5.27
CA THR A 209 -6.82 7.63 6.53
C THR A 209 -6.28 8.57 7.60
N GLU A 210 -5.46 9.54 7.24
CA GLU A 210 -4.93 10.53 8.18
C GLU A 210 -5.99 11.53 8.66
N GLN A 211 -6.87 11.99 7.77
CA GLN A 211 -7.99 12.85 8.13
C GLN A 211 -8.96 12.13 9.07
N PHE A 212 -9.15 10.83 8.91
CA PHE A 212 -10.01 10.05 9.79
C PHE A 212 -9.42 9.97 11.21
N ILE A 213 -8.12 9.69 11.34
CA ILE A 213 -7.42 9.61 12.63
C ILE A 213 -7.40 10.99 13.31
N SER A 214 -7.12 12.06 12.58
CA SER A 214 -7.12 13.42 13.12
C SER A 214 -8.52 13.88 13.54
N ALA A 215 -9.56 13.52 12.78
CA ALA A 215 -10.95 13.78 13.15
C ALA A 215 -11.36 13.02 14.43
N PHE A 216 -10.98 11.77 14.58
CA PHE A 216 -11.25 10.99 15.81
C PHE A 216 -10.48 11.52 17.01
N SER A 217 -9.22 11.90 16.87
CA SER A 217 -8.42 12.50 17.93
C SER A 217 -8.99 13.84 18.36
N TRP A 218 -9.50 14.63 17.39
CA TRP A 218 -10.14 15.91 17.66
C TRP A 218 -11.50 15.76 18.33
N ILE A 219 -12.27 14.70 18.01
CA ILE A 219 -13.55 14.36 18.64
C ILE A 219 -13.37 14.03 20.12
N LYS A 220 -12.26 13.39 20.49
CA LYS A 220 -12.00 12.98 21.88
C LYS A 220 -11.79 14.15 22.84
N ASN A 221 -11.50 15.35 22.33
CA ASN A 221 -11.04 16.49 23.12
C ASN A 221 -12.01 17.69 23.17
N ARG A 222 -13.28 17.59 22.71
CA ARG A 222 -14.21 18.74 22.70
C ARG A 222 -15.65 18.43 23.11
N ASP A 223 -16.30 19.50 23.60
CA ASP A 223 -17.61 19.59 24.25
C ASP A 223 -18.82 19.12 23.42
N ALA A 224 -19.91 18.76 24.12
CA ALA A 224 -21.14 18.17 23.58
C ALA A 224 -21.84 19.00 22.49
N THR A 225 -21.65 20.31 22.40
CA THR A 225 -22.22 21.19 21.37
C THR A 225 -21.65 20.92 19.97
N LEU A 226 -20.44 20.41 19.87
CA LEU A 226 -19.80 20.02 18.62
C LEU A 226 -20.22 18.62 18.15
N LEU A 227 -20.86 17.84 19.01
CA LEU A 227 -21.29 16.49 18.73
C LEU A 227 -22.34 16.45 17.59
N THR A 228 -23.22 17.45 17.52
CA THR A 228 -24.27 17.55 16.49
C THR A 228 -23.71 17.85 15.11
N LEU A 229 -22.72 18.72 15.01
CA LEU A 229 -22.03 19.02 13.74
C LEU A 229 -21.18 17.83 13.27
N LYS A 230 -20.58 17.12 14.18
CA LYS A 230 -19.79 15.92 13.91
C LYS A 230 -20.65 14.73 13.47
N LEU A 231 -21.84 14.60 14.04
CA LEU A 231 -22.81 13.61 13.63
C LEU A 231 -23.26 13.83 12.17
N GLN A 232 -23.43 15.10 11.74
CA GLN A 232 -23.74 15.41 10.34
C GLN A 232 -22.58 15.06 9.40
N MET A 233 -21.34 15.29 9.78
CA MET A 233 -20.18 14.85 8.99
C MET A 233 -20.09 13.33 8.89
N LEU A 234 -20.31 12.60 9.99
CA LEU A 234 -20.36 11.13 9.99
C LEU A 234 -21.48 10.55 9.12
N ILE A 235 -22.61 11.23 9.03
CA ILE A 235 -23.73 10.85 8.15
C ILE A 235 -23.36 11.02 6.67
N GLN A 236 -22.53 11.97 6.30
CA GLN A 236 -22.04 12.14 4.93
C GLN A 236 -21.00 11.07 4.52
N PHE A 237 -20.35 10.42 5.48
CA PHE A 237 -19.44 9.28 5.26
C PHE A 237 -20.15 7.92 5.36
N LYS A 238 -21.39 7.88 5.02
CA LYS A 238 -22.41 6.83 5.14
C LYS A 238 -22.01 5.48 4.57
N ASP A 239 -21.28 5.46 3.47
CA ASP A 239 -20.87 4.22 2.79
C ASP A 239 -19.63 3.57 3.42
N PHE A 240 -18.94 4.27 4.30
CA PHE A 240 -17.69 3.80 4.91
C PHE A 240 -17.87 3.03 6.22
N LEU A 241 -19.01 3.17 6.88
CA LEU A 241 -19.21 2.57 8.20
C LEU A 241 -20.65 2.05 8.33
N LYS A 242 -20.83 0.78 8.47
CA LYS A 242 -22.07 0.12 8.97
C LYS A 242 -22.47 0.65 10.38
N LEU A 243 -22.27 1.94 10.64
CA LEU A 243 -22.50 2.62 11.93
C LEU A 243 -23.86 3.32 12.02
N GLU A 244 -24.58 3.44 10.89
CA GLU A 244 -25.90 4.12 10.88
C GLU A 244 -26.86 3.55 11.93
N PHE A 245 -26.88 2.25 12.07
CA PHE A 245 -27.85 1.60 12.98
C PHE A 245 -27.54 1.87 14.46
N LYS A 246 -26.27 1.88 14.86
CA LYS A 246 -25.88 2.17 16.25
C LYS A 246 -26.09 3.64 16.62
N LEU A 247 -25.85 4.55 15.70
CA LEU A 247 -25.97 5.98 15.94
C LEU A 247 -27.44 6.43 16.07
N VAL A 248 -28.32 5.90 15.21
CA VAL A 248 -29.77 6.15 15.29
C VAL A 248 -30.35 5.61 16.59
N MET A 249 -29.87 4.46 17.06
CA MET A 249 -30.31 3.87 18.33
C MET A 249 -29.83 4.69 19.54
N MET A 250 -28.60 5.22 19.51
CA MET A 250 -28.12 6.10 20.57
C MET A 250 -28.88 7.45 20.64
N LEU A 251 -29.19 8.04 19.50
CA LEU A 251 -29.97 9.28 19.44
C LEU A 251 -31.40 9.08 19.96
N LYS A 252 -32.05 7.99 19.60
CA LYS A 252 -33.39 7.62 20.12
C LYS A 252 -33.38 7.36 21.63
N SER A 253 -32.35 6.69 22.15
CA SER A 253 -32.24 6.44 23.59
C SER A 253 -32.00 7.75 24.39
N THR A 254 -31.22 8.68 23.85
CA THR A 254 -30.97 9.97 24.48
C THR A 254 -32.21 10.89 24.47
N GLN A 255 -33.01 10.84 23.41
CA GLN A 255 -34.30 11.57 23.37
C GLN A 255 -35.32 10.95 24.32
N LEU A 256 -35.36 9.63 24.44
CA LEU A 256 -36.24 8.93 25.39
C LEU A 256 -35.89 9.29 26.84
N MET A 257 -34.60 9.32 27.19
CA MET A 257 -34.15 9.72 28.52
C MET A 257 -34.45 11.18 28.87
N ARG A 258 -34.41 12.11 27.90
CA ARG A 258 -34.80 13.51 28.10
C ARG A 258 -36.32 13.67 28.30
N ALA A 259 -37.13 12.94 27.57
CA ALA A 259 -38.58 12.96 27.70
C ALA A 259 -39.07 12.40 29.08
N THR A 260 -38.35 11.40 29.60
CA THR A 260 -38.66 10.85 30.94
C THR A 260 -38.20 11.77 32.10
N TYR A 261 -37.19 12.64 31.87
CA TYR A 261 -36.72 13.57 32.90
C TYR A 261 -37.49 14.89 32.96
N SER A 262 -38.20 15.28 31.88
CA SER A 262 -39.01 16.52 31.84
C SER A 262 -40.45 16.30 32.29
N GLY A 263 -40.85 15.06 32.66
CA GLY A 263 -42.20 14.73 33.12
C GLY A 263 -42.39 14.58 34.60
N THR A 264 -41.37 14.88 35.41
CA THR A 264 -41.42 14.83 36.90
C THR A 264 -41.03 16.18 37.50
N GLY A 265 -41.76 17.24 37.15
CA GLY A 265 -41.70 18.55 37.76
C GLY A 265 -43.10 19.10 37.93
#